data_2e81dd657e6b38c2670afd558dd74f27
#
_entry.id   2e81dd657e6b38c2670afd558dd74f27
#
_cell.length_a   1.000
_cell.length_b   1.000
_cell.length_c   1.000
_cell.angle_alpha   90.00
_cell.angle_beta   90.00
_cell.angle_gamma   90.00
#
_symmetry.space_group_name_H-M   'P 1'
#
loop_
_entity.id
_entity.type
_entity.pdbx_description
1 polymer ?
#
loop_
_entity_poly.entity_id
_entity_poly.type
_entity_poly.pdbx_seq_one_letter_code
_entity_poly.pdbx_strand_id
1 'polypeptide(L)'
;DDDLLDAIEEALLATDMGVDTTMKVIENLEERVRAEKYVSLNELVDMLRDEIADLLNVREGETSDDAVVPFDFSHKPYVIMVVGVNGVGKTTTIGKLASSLKAQGKKVVLGAADTFRAAAVDQLTIWSERAGVDIVKQDMGSDPASVAFDTVKSAVAKGADVVLVDTAGRLHNRIDLMNELTK
;
A
#
# COMPACT_ATOMS: atom_id res chain seq x y z
N ASP A 1 10.02 -7.68 34.58
CA ASP A 1 9.64 -6.79 33.45
C ASP A 1 10.60 -6.93 32.28
N ASP A 2 11.89 -7.11 32.50
CA ASP A 2 12.90 -7.29 31.44
C ASP A 2 12.59 -8.56 30.61
N ASP A 3 12.23 -9.68 31.25
CA ASP A 3 11.88 -10.93 30.55
C ASP A 3 10.70 -10.76 29.53
N LEU A 4 9.80 -9.81 29.78
CA LEU A 4 8.67 -9.55 28.88
C LEU A 4 9.08 -8.70 27.69
N LEU A 5 9.95 -7.73 27.91
CA LEU A 5 10.53 -6.90 26.82
C LEU A 5 11.42 -7.75 25.92
N ASP A 6 12.23 -8.64 26.49
CA ASP A 6 13.02 -9.63 25.75
C ASP A 6 12.12 -10.53 24.87
N ALA A 7 10.99 -10.99 25.40
CA ALA A 7 10.04 -11.82 24.65
C ALA A 7 9.38 -11.04 23.50
N ILE A 8 9.09 -9.75 23.69
CA ILE A 8 8.58 -8.87 22.63
C ILE A 8 9.65 -8.66 21.55
N GLU A 9 10.89 -8.41 21.94
CA GLU A 9 12.03 -8.27 21.02
C GLU A 9 12.18 -9.51 20.16
N GLU A 10 12.21 -10.71 20.77
CA GLU A 10 12.32 -11.98 20.06
C GLU A 10 11.15 -12.17 19.08
N ALA A 11 9.92 -11.84 19.50
CA ALA A 11 8.75 -11.92 18.66
C ALA A 11 8.81 -10.96 17.45
N LEU A 12 9.31 -9.74 17.64
CA LEU A 12 9.49 -8.75 16.57
C LEU A 12 10.60 -9.14 15.61
N LEU A 13 11.72 -9.67 16.12
CA LEU A 13 12.83 -10.19 15.30
C LEU A 13 12.42 -11.38 14.43
N ALA A 14 11.43 -12.16 14.87
CA ALA A 14 10.85 -13.25 14.08
C ALA A 14 9.95 -12.76 12.94
N THR A 15 9.62 -11.46 12.90
CA THR A 15 8.86 -10.85 11.81
C THR A 15 9.78 -10.33 10.70
N ASP A 16 9.22 -9.86 9.59
CA ASP A 16 9.96 -9.21 8.50
C ASP A 16 10.27 -7.71 8.77
N MET A 17 10.13 -7.24 10.01
CA MET A 17 10.36 -5.83 10.38
C MET A 17 11.84 -5.40 10.20
N GLY A 18 12.78 -6.33 10.36
CA GLY A 18 14.22 -6.06 10.31
C GLY A 18 14.80 -5.65 11.67
N VAL A 19 16.09 -5.94 11.86
CA VAL A 19 16.78 -5.79 13.16
C VAL A 19 16.81 -4.33 13.62
N ASP A 20 17.24 -3.41 12.76
CA ASP A 20 17.39 -2.00 13.13
C ASP A 20 16.06 -1.35 13.57
N THR A 21 14.97 -1.70 12.86
CA THR A 21 13.63 -1.22 13.22
C THR A 21 13.16 -1.83 14.53
N THR A 22 13.37 -3.12 14.73
CA THR A 22 13.02 -3.80 15.98
C THR A 22 13.74 -3.18 17.17
N MET A 23 15.05 -2.97 17.07
CA MET A 23 15.82 -2.35 18.16
C MET A 23 15.30 -0.95 18.50
N LYS A 24 14.97 -0.15 17.49
CA LYS A 24 14.41 1.20 17.71
C LYS A 24 13.04 1.16 18.41
N VAL A 25 12.18 0.21 18.03
CA VAL A 25 10.87 0.01 18.72
C VAL A 25 11.07 -0.37 20.17
N ILE A 26 11.98 -1.31 20.46
CA ILE A 26 12.24 -1.77 21.82
C ILE A 26 12.83 -0.67 22.68
N GLU A 27 13.83 0.08 22.17
CA GLU A 27 14.44 1.19 22.88
C GLU A 27 13.41 2.26 23.28
N ASN A 28 12.56 2.68 22.34
CA ASN A 28 11.49 3.63 22.62
C ASN A 28 10.48 3.06 23.63
N LEU A 29 10.08 1.80 23.47
CA LEU A 29 9.15 1.13 24.37
C LEU A 29 9.71 1.05 25.80
N GLU A 30 11.00 0.73 25.97
CA GLU A 30 11.67 0.73 27.27
C GLU A 30 11.68 2.13 27.94
N GLU A 31 11.99 3.16 27.17
CA GLU A 31 11.97 4.54 27.66
C GLU A 31 10.58 4.93 28.15
N ARG A 32 9.55 4.57 27.36
CA ARG A 32 8.15 4.86 27.68
C ARG A 32 7.69 4.09 28.92
N VAL A 33 8.01 2.81 29.03
CA VAL A 33 7.72 1.97 30.21
C VAL A 33 8.35 2.54 31.47
N ARG A 34 9.60 3.04 31.39
CA ARG A 34 10.28 3.68 32.53
C ARG A 34 9.59 5.00 32.95
N ALA A 35 9.07 5.76 31.99
CA ALA A 35 8.43 7.06 32.23
C ALA A 35 6.98 6.93 32.74
N GLU A 36 6.18 6.10 32.07
CA GLU A 36 4.71 6.04 32.28
C GLU A 36 4.26 4.94 33.26
N LYS A 37 5.07 3.91 33.50
CA LYS A 37 4.77 2.74 34.37
C LYS A 37 3.43 2.09 34.02
N TYR A 38 3.44 1.06 33.19
CA TYR A 38 2.25 0.26 32.89
C TYR A 38 1.78 -0.60 34.07
N VAL A 39 0.47 -0.86 34.15
CA VAL A 39 -0.16 -1.66 35.22
C VAL A 39 -0.63 -3.03 34.70
N SER A 40 -0.79 -3.17 33.38
CA SER A 40 -1.28 -4.40 32.74
C SER A 40 -0.57 -4.73 31.44
N LEU A 41 -0.60 -6.01 31.06
CA LEU A 41 -0.07 -6.46 29.76
C LEU A 41 -0.79 -5.76 28.58
N ASN A 42 -2.08 -5.47 28.71
CA ASN A 42 -2.82 -4.78 27.66
C ASN A 42 -2.30 -3.35 27.43
N GLU A 43 -1.95 -2.64 28.49
CA GLU A 43 -1.35 -1.30 28.37
C GLU A 43 0.01 -1.36 27.67
N LEU A 44 0.83 -2.37 27.97
CA LEU A 44 2.12 -2.56 27.28
C LEU A 44 1.93 -2.85 25.79
N VAL A 45 0.93 -3.66 25.44
CA VAL A 45 0.59 -3.95 24.04
C VAL A 45 0.06 -2.68 23.33
N ASP A 46 -0.70 -1.84 24.03
CA ASP A 46 -1.16 -0.57 23.49
C ASP A 46 0.04 0.40 23.28
N MET A 47 0.97 0.48 24.22
CA MET A 47 2.21 1.25 24.07
C MET A 47 3.03 0.76 22.88
N LEU A 48 3.22 -0.55 22.73
CA LEU A 48 3.92 -1.13 21.57
C LEU A 48 3.25 -0.77 20.24
N ARG A 49 1.92 -0.84 20.19
CA ARG A 49 1.16 -0.46 18.99
C ARG A 49 1.36 1.00 18.62
N ASP A 50 1.33 1.88 19.62
CA ASP A 50 1.55 3.31 19.44
C ASP A 50 2.97 3.59 18.92
N GLU A 51 4.01 2.95 19.49
CA GLU A 51 5.38 3.09 19.03
C GLU A 51 5.56 2.66 17.56
N ILE A 52 4.93 1.53 17.18
CA ILE A 52 4.96 1.08 15.78
C ILE A 52 4.21 2.06 14.87
N ALA A 53 3.08 2.58 15.31
CA ALA A 53 2.30 3.56 14.56
C ALA A 53 3.08 4.87 14.38
N ASP A 54 3.76 5.34 15.41
CA ASP A 54 4.59 6.55 15.35
C ASP A 54 5.75 6.39 14.36
N LEU A 55 6.42 5.23 14.36
CA LEU A 55 7.47 4.94 13.39
C LEU A 55 6.96 4.90 11.93
N LEU A 56 5.73 4.46 11.72
CA LEU A 56 5.10 4.46 10.38
C LEU A 56 4.69 5.87 9.94
N ASN A 57 4.40 6.76 10.88
CA ASN A 57 3.99 8.14 10.61
C ASN A 57 5.18 9.10 10.44
N VAL A 58 6.35 8.74 10.96
CA VAL A 58 7.56 9.57 10.81
C VAL A 58 8.24 9.26 9.48
N ARG A 59 8.02 10.11 8.48
CA ARG A 59 8.96 10.24 7.38
C ARG A 59 10.12 11.10 7.86
N GLU A 60 11.36 10.70 7.57
CA GLU A 60 12.54 11.51 7.90
C GLU A 60 12.37 12.95 7.35
N GLY A 61 12.23 13.92 8.26
CA GLY A 61 12.06 15.34 7.92
C GLY A 61 10.64 15.89 7.93
N GLU A 62 9.61 15.05 8.21
CA GLU A 62 8.23 15.52 8.40
C GLU A 62 7.89 15.60 9.90
N THR A 63 7.31 16.70 10.31
CA THR A 63 6.78 16.85 11.67
C THR A 63 5.43 16.14 11.78
N SER A 64 5.07 15.66 12.95
CA SER A 64 3.83 14.91 13.25
C SER A 64 2.52 15.62 12.88
N ASP A 65 2.58 16.89 12.46
CA ASP A 65 1.43 17.67 12.00
C ASP A 65 1.07 17.43 10.52
N ASP A 66 1.95 16.77 9.74
CA ASP A 66 1.66 16.34 8.40
C ASP A 66 0.95 14.98 8.44
N ALA A 67 -0.28 14.97 8.97
CA ALA A 67 -1.14 13.79 8.93
C ALA A 67 -1.18 13.28 7.49
N VAL A 68 -0.71 12.05 7.27
CA VAL A 68 -0.80 11.38 5.98
C VAL A 68 -2.28 11.36 5.58
N VAL A 69 -2.69 12.33 4.77
CA VAL A 69 -4.00 12.29 4.13
C VAL A 69 -3.97 11.08 3.21
N PRO A 70 -4.75 10.03 3.46
CA PRO A 70 -4.61 8.77 2.72
C PRO A 70 -4.71 8.95 1.21
N PHE A 71 -5.44 9.97 0.74
CA PHE A 71 -5.58 10.30 -0.68
C PHE A 71 -5.79 11.80 -0.83
N ASP A 72 -4.80 12.47 -1.43
CA ASP A 72 -4.94 13.88 -1.83
C ASP A 72 -5.52 13.99 -3.25
N PHE A 73 -6.79 14.31 -3.35
CA PHE A 73 -7.48 14.51 -4.64
C PHE A 73 -7.42 15.97 -5.14
N SER A 74 -6.51 16.79 -4.65
CA SER A 74 -6.29 18.16 -5.13
C SER A 74 -5.78 18.20 -6.57
N HIS A 75 -5.03 17.15 -6.98
CA HIS A 75 -4.54 16.97 -8.35
C HIS A 75 -5.34 15.88 -9.08
N LYS A 76 -5.64 16.12 -10.37
CA LYS A 76 -6.48 15.21 -11.17
C LYS A 76 -5.80 14.85 -12.50
N PRO A 77 -5.75 13.57 -12.83
CA PRO A 77 -6.16 12.42 -12.00
C PRO A 77 -5.16 12.15 -10.88
N TYR A 78 -5.63 11.73 -9.71
CA TYR A 78 -4.77 11.15 -8.66
C TYR A 78 -4.43 9.71 -9.05
N VAL A 79 -3.15 9.40 -9.19
CA VAL A 79 -2.69 8.08 -9.68
C VAL A 79 -2.23 7.23 -8.50
N ILE A 80 -2.86 6.06 -8.34
CA ILE A 80 -2.52 5.06 -7.33
C ILE A 80 -2.01 3.82 -8.04
N MET A 81 -0.74 3.48 -7.84
CA MET A 81 -0.15 2.26 -8.32
C MET A 81 -0.15 1.22 -7.18
N VAL A 82 -0.80 0.06 -7.41
CA VAL A 82 -0.89 -0.99 -6.40
C VAL A 82 0.17 -2.05 -6.65
N VAL A 83 1.09 -2.16 -5.72
CA VAL A 83 2.27 -3.02 -5.80
C VAL A 83 2.23 -4.13 -4.75
N GLY A 84 2.98 -5.20 -4.96
CA GLY A 84 3.09 -6.32 -4.03
C GLY A 84 3.29 -7.66 -4.74
N VAL A 85 3.59 -8.71 -3.99
CA VAL A 85 3.81 -10.06 -4.53
C VAL A 85 2.51 -10.71 -5.04
N ASN A 86 2.62 -11.84 -5.75
CA ASN A 86 1.44 -12.56 -6.23
C ASN A 86 0.61 -13.14 -5.05
N GLY A 87 -0.70 -13.14 -5.19
CA GLY A 87 -1.61 -13.77 -4.22
C GLY A 87 -1.96 -12.93 -2.99
N VAL A 88 -1.35 -11.77 -2.77
CA VAL A 88 -1.65 -10.90 -1.59
C VAL A 88 -2.94 -10.10 -1.70
N GLY A 89 -3.66 -10.20 -2.82
CA GLY A 89 -4.96 -9.56 -2.98
C GLY A 89 -4.95 -8.19 -3.65
N LYS A 90 -3.88 -7.82 -4.41
CA LYS A 90 -3.80 -6.53 -5.13
C LYS A 90 -5.06 -6.24 -5.96
N THR A 91 -5.37 -7.10 -6.92
CA THR A 91 -6.52 -6.92 -7.83
C THR A 91 -7.85 -6.83 -7.08
N THR A 92 -8.01 -7.63 -6.01
CA THR A 92 -9.19 -7.56 -5.15
C THR A 92 -9.27 -6.22 -4.40
N THR A 93 -8.16 -5.72 -3.89
CA THR A 93 -8.07 -4.42 -3.21
C THR A 93 -8.41 -3.29 -4.16
N ILE A 94 -7.87 -3.32 -5.39
CA ILE A 94 -8.20 -2.36 -6.45
C ILE A 94 -9.71 -2.34 -6.73
N GLY A 95 -10.33 -3.52 -6.87
CA GLY A 95 -11.77 -3.61 -7.12
C GLY A 95 -12.62 -3.02 -5.99
N LYS A 96 -12.26 -3.30 -4.73
CA LYS A 96 -12.93 -2.72 -3.56
C LYS A 96 -12.74 -1.21 -3.48
N LEU A 97 -11.51 -0.74 -3.70
CA LEU A 97 -11.17 0.68 -3.67
C LEU A 97 -11.89 1.44 -4.78
N ALA A 98 -11.92 0.89 -6.00
CA ALA A 98 -12.66 1.46 -7.12
C ALA A 98 -14.16 1.61 -6.81
N SER A 99 -14.77 0.58 -6.23
CA SER A 99 -16.17 0.62 -5.81
C SER A 99 -16.43 1.68 -4.75
N SER A 100 -15.55 1.78 -3.74
CA SER A 100 -15.65 2.78 -2.66
C SER A 100 -15.51 4.21 -3.20
N LEU A 101 -14.51 4.47 -4.04
CA LEU A 101 -14.29 5.78 -4.66
C LEU A 101 -15.45 6.17 -5.58
N LYS A 102 -15.98 5.22 -6.35
CA LYS A 102 -17.17 5.43 -7.19
C LYS A 102 -18.39 5.79 -6.35
N ALA A 103 -18.60 5.11 -5.22
CA ALA A 103 -19.70 5.43 -4.30
C ALA A 103 -19.58 6.83 -3.69
N GLN A 104 -18.35 7.36 -3.56
CA GLN A 104 -18.06 8.73 -3.15
C GLN A 104 -18.21 9.76 -4.30
N GLY A 105 -18.71 9.33 -5.46
CA GLY A 105 -18.92 10.21 -6.63
C GLY A 105 -17.65 10.49 -7.44
N LYS A 106 -16.54 9.79 -7.18
CA LYS A 106 -15.31 9.96 -7.95
C LYS A 106 -15.40 9.22 -9.29
N LYS A 107 -14.85 9.83 -10.32
CA LYS A 107 -14.68 9.20 -11.63
C LYS A 107 -13.37 8.43 -11.66
N VAL A 108 -13.45 7.11 -11.70
CA VAL A 108 -12.30 6.19 -11.57
C VAL A 108 -12.02 5.52 -12.91
N VAL A 109 -10.72 5.35 -13.22
CA VAL A 109 -10.24 4.56 -14.38
C VAL A 109 -9.24 3.53 -13.85
N LEU A 110 -9.40 2.27 -14.29
CA LEU A 110 -8.48 1.17 -13.96
C LEU A 110 -7.47 0.96 -15.10
N GLY A 111 -6.24 0.60 -14.74
CA GLY A 111 -5.19 0.19 -15.67
C GLY A 111 -4.75 -1.25 -15.39
N ALA A 112 -4.87 -2.14 -16.39
CA ALA A 112 -4.49 -3.54 -16.28
C ALA A 112 -3.02 -3.73 -16.69
N ALA A 113 -2.07 -3.30 -15.83
CA ALA A 113 -0.65 -3.39 -16.12
C ALA A 113 0.00 -4.72 -15.68
N ASP A 114 -0.75 -5.68 -15.11
CA ASP A 114 -0.32 -7.08 -14.99
C ASP A 114 -0.54 -7.81 -16.32
N THR A 115 0.21 -7.43 -17.34
CA THR A 115 0.06 -7.91 -18.73
C THR A 115 0.55 -9.34 -18.96
N PHE A 116 1.26 -9.92 -17.99
CA PHE A 116 1.81 -11.28 -18.10
C PHE A 116 0.87 -12.37 -17.61
N ARG A 117 -0.24 -11.99 -16.96
CA ARG A 117 -1.20 -12.92 -16.37
C ARG A 117 -2.60 -12.66 -16.89
N ALA A 118 -3.05 -13.46 -17.85
CA ALA A 118 -4.40 -13.35 -18.42
C ALA A 118 -5.48 -13.35 -17.34
N ALA A 119 -5.38 -14.22 -16.35
CA ALA A 119 -6.33 -14.29 -15.25
C ALA A 119 -6.39 -13.01 -14.39
N ALA A 120 -5.30 -12.23 -14.30
CA ALA A 120 -5.29 -10.96 -13.58
C ALA A 120 -6.05 -9.89 -14.37
N VAL A 121 -5.82 -9.81 -15.68
CA VAL A 121 -6.54 -8.87 -16.58
C VAL A 121 -8.04 -9.20 -16.60
N ASP A 122 -8.41 -10.48 -16.69
CA ASP A 122 -9.81 -10.92 -16.67
C ASP A 122 -10.47 -10.58 -15.32
N GLN A 123 -9.77 -10.85 -14.20
CA GLN A 123 -10.26 -10.53 -12.88
C GLN A 123 -10.48 -9.02 -12.70
N LEU A 124 -9.54 -8.20 -13.15
CA LEU A 124 -9.68 -6.74 -13.08
C LEU A 124 -10.83 -6.24 -13.97
N THR A 125 -11.04 -6.87 -15.12
CA THR A 125 -12.17 -6.57 -16.02
C THR A 125 -13.50 -6.84 -15.32
N ILE A 126 -13.65 -7.98 -14.63
CA ILE A 126 -14.84 -8.30 -13.83
C ILE A 126 -15.07 -7.24 -12.73
N TRP A 127 -13.99 -6.79 -12.07
CA TRP A 127 -14.11 -5.73 -11.08
C TRP A 127 -14.53 -4.40 -11.68
N SER A 128 -14.02 -4.03 -12.88
CA SER A 128 -14.43 -2.79 -13.56
C SER A 128 -15.91 -2.79 -13.87
N GLU A 129 -16.45 -3.93 -14.36
CA GLU A 129 -17.87 -4.11 -14.67
C GLU A 129 -18.72 -4.01 -13.39
N ARG A 130 -18.31 -4.71 -12.31
CA ARG A 130 -19.04 -4.68 -11.03
C ARG A 130 -19.07 -3.31 -10.38
N ALA A 131 -17.96 -2.59 -10.44
CA ALA A 131 -17.85 -1.24 -9.89
C ALA A 131 -18.45 -0.17 -10.83
N GLY A 132 -18.72 -0.50 -12.11
CA GLY A 132 -19.18 0.44 -13.11
C GLY A 132 -18.15 1.53 -13.42
N VAL A 133 -16.87 1.15 -13.51
CA VAL A 133 -15.75 2.06 -13.80
C VAL A 133 -15.05 1.63 -15.08
N ASP A 134 -14.38 2.58 -15.76
CA ASP A 134 -13.65 2.32 -16.98
C ASP A 134 -12.37 1.53 -16.72
N ILE A 135 -11.96 0.70 -17.69
CA ILE A 135 -10.69 -0.03 -17.68
C ILE A 135 -9.92 0.22 -18.98
N VAL A 136 -8.61 0.39 -18.85
CA VAL A 136 -7.64 0.39 -19.95
C VAL A 136 -6.81 -0.86 -19.88
N LYS A 137 -6.75 -1.60 -20.97
CA LYS A 137 -5.98 -2.83 -21.13
C LYS A 137 -5.41 -2.90 -22.54
N GLN A 138 -4.29 -3.58 -22.67
CA GLN A 138 -3.64 -3.90 -23.95
C GLN A 138 -3.51 -5.41 -24.13
N ASP A 139 -2.93 -5.84 -25.24
CA ASP A 139 -2.68 -7.24 -25.50
C ASP A 139 -1.75 -7.87 -24.44
N MET A 140 -1.91 -9.19 -24.26
CA MET A 140 -1.04 -9.95 -23.35
C MET A 140 0.42 -9.79 -23.73
N GLY A 141 1.27 -9.54 -22.72
CA GLY A 141 2.71 -9.32 -22.89
C GLY A 141 3.10 -7.90 -23.32
N SER A 142 2.15 -6.97 -23.43
CA SER A 142 2.46 -5.56 -23.65
C SER A 142 3.30 -5.00 -22.51
N ASP A 143 4.09 -3.95 -22.78
CA ASP A 143 4.86 -3.28 -21.71
C ASP A 143 3.93 -2.67 -20.65
N PRO A 144 4.05 -3.07 -19.37
CA PRO A 144 3.25 -2.51 -18.28
C PRO A 144 3.29 -0.98 -18.20
N ALA A 145 4.45 -0.38 -18.48
CA ALA A 145 4.59 1.08 -18.50
C ALA A 145 3.75 1.73 -19.60
N SER A 146 3.63 1.09 -20.77
CA SER A 146 2.73 1.54 -21.85
C SER A 146 1.26 1.52 -21.41
N VAL A 147 0.83 0.45 -20.72
CA VAL A 147 -0.54 0.36 -20.18
C VAL A 147 -0.80 1.45 -19.15
N ALA A 148 0.15 1.68 -18.23
CA ALA A 148 0.04 2.73 -17.23
C ALA A 148 -0.07 4.13 -17.88
N PHE A 149 0.80 4.41 -18.86
CA PHE A 149 0.77 5.66 -19.62
C PHE A 149 -0.56 5.89 -20.34
N ASP A 150 -1.04 4.87 -21.07
CA ASP A 150 -2.32 4.97 -21.79
C ASP A 150 -3.50 5.12 -20.82
N THR A 151 -3.42 4.51 -19.64
CA THR A 151 -4.42 4.65 -18.59
C THR A 151 -4.51 6.09 -18.10
N VAL A 152 -3.37 6.70 -17.76
CA VAL A 152 -3.30 8.09 -17.31
C VAL A 152 -3.78 9.03 -18.44
N LYS A 153 -3.31 8.82 -19.67
CA LYS A 153 -3.74 9.61 -20.83
C LYS A 153 -5.24 9.54 -21.06
N SER A 154 -5.83 8.34 -20.99
CA SER A 154 -7.27 8.14 -21.08
C SER A 154 -8.02 8.83 -19.95
N ALA A 155 -7.50 8.73 -18.71
CA ALA A 155 -8.09 9.36 -17.55
C ALA A 155 -8.10 10.89 -17.65
N VAL A 156 -7.01 11.50 -18.10
CA VAL A 156 -6.94 12.96 -18.37
C VAL A 156 -7.97 13.36 -19.41
N ALA A 157 -8.03 12.64 -20.53
CA ALA A 157 -8.96 12.94 -21.63
C ALA A 157 -10.44 12.83 -21.18
N LYS A 158 -10.73 11.93 -20.25
CA LYS A 158 -12.08 11.71 -19.71
C LYS A 158 -12.41 12.61 -18.51
N GLY A 159 -11.47 13.38 -18.01
CA GLY A 159 -11.62 14.17 -16.78
C GLY A 159 -11.88 13.28 -15.56
N ALA A 160 -11.13 12.17 -15.43
CA ALA A 160 -11.22 11.28 -14.29
C ALA A 160 -10.59 11.92 -13.04
N ASP A 161 -11.10 11.55 -11.87
CA ASP A 161 -10.56 11.99 -10.58
C ASP A 161 -9.43 11.10 -10.11
N VAL A 162 -9.52 9.78 -10.38
CA VAL A 162 -8.59 8.76 -9.86
C VAL A 162 -8.26 7.74 -10.93
N VAL A 163 -6.98 7.33 -10.94
CA VAL A 163 -6.47 6.18 -11.70
C VAL A 163 -5.96 5.14 -10.71
N LEU A 164 -6.37 3.89 -10.89
CA LEU A 164 -5.85 2.74 -10.15
C LEU A 164 -5.13 1.80 -11.13
N VAL A 165 -3.85 1.56 -10.92
CA VAL A 165 -3.04 0.69 -11.78
C VAL A 165 -2.72 -0.61 -11.05
N ASP A 166 -3.15 -1.76 -11.62
CA ASP A 166 -2.76 -3.09 -11.15
C ASP A 166 -1.44 -3.49 -11.78
N THR A 167 -0.45 -3.82 -10.96
CA THR A 167 0.88 -4.20 -11.41
C THR A 167 1.16 -5.69 -11.26
N ALA A 168 2.07 -6.22 -12.07
CA ALA A 168 2.54 -7.58 -11.91
C ALA A 168 3.19 -7.80 -10.54
N GLY A 169 2.79 -8.88 -9.85
CA GLY A 169 3.45 -9.31 -8.62
C GLY A 169 4.57 -10.29 -8.96
N ARG A 170 5.82 -9.95 -8.71
CA ARG A 170 6.95 -10.86 -8.90
C ARG A 170 7.53 -11.29 -7.55
N LEU A 171 7.54 -12.61 -7.32
CA LEU A 171 7.97 -13.21 -6.04
C LEU A 171 9.49 -13.21 -5.87
N HIS A 172 10.27 -13.12 -6.95
CA HIS A 172 11.67 -13.54 -6.94
C HIS A 172 12.67 -12.40 -7.15
N ASN A 173 12.24 -11.15 -7.38
CA ASN A 173 13.20 -10.08 -7.61
C ASN A 173 12.63 -8.72 -7.23
N ARG A 174 12.92 -8.28 -6.00
CA ARG A 174 12.58 -6.93 -5.54
C ARG A 174 13.17 -5.85 -6.44
N ILE A 175 14.32 -6.12 -7.06
CA ILE A 175 15.02 -5.21 -7.97
C ILE A 175 14.23 -5.05 -9.28
N ASP A 176 13.73 -6.15 -9.86
CA ASP A 176 12.96 -6.09 -11.11
C ASP A 176 11.61 -5.38 -10.92
N LEU A 177 10.95 -5.60 -9.77
CA LEU A 177 9.72 -4.87 -9.43
C LEU A 177 9.98 -3.37 -9.30
N MET A 178 11.05 -2.98 -8.63
CA MET A 178 11.41 -1.57 -8.48
C MET A 178 11.81 -0.93 -9.80
N ASN A 179 12.52 -1.66 -10.68
CA ASN A 179 12.87 -1.20 -12.02
C ASN A 179 11.64 -1.02 -12.93
N GLU A 180 10.60 -1.83 -12.74
CA GLU A 180 9.33 -1.70 -13.47
C GLU A 180 8.56 -0.45 -13.03
N LEU A 181 8.68 -0.07 -11.75
CA LEU A 181 8.06 1.13 -11.19
C LEU A 181 8.78 2.44 -11.55
N THR A 182 10.06 2.36 -11.93
CA THR A 182 10.89 3.52 -12.31
C THR A 182 10.82 3.89 -13.80
N LYS A 183 10.21 3.06 -14.64
CA LYS A 183 9.94 3.36 -16.05
C LYS A 183 8.73 4.27 -16.19
#